data_f7b7fd7bc32c71f8cc3bbcbf385a1b43
#
_entry.id   f7b7fd7bc32c71f8cc3bbcbf385a1b43
#
_cell.length_a   1.000
_cell.length_b   1.000
_cell.length_c   1.000
_cell.angle_alpha   90.00
_cell.angle_beta   90.00
_cell.angle_gamma   90.00
#
_symmetry.space_group_name_H-M   'P 1'
#
loop_
_entity.id
_entity.type
_entity.pdbx_description
1 polymer ?
#
loop_
_entity_poly.entity_id
_entity_poly.type
_entity_poly.pdbx_seq_one_letter_code
_entity_poly.pdbx_strand_id
1 'polypeptide(L)'
;MIVFRKKLGSGLYIRKFDRYINADTSGDHSSDNDDPSRLEGYLDNSWSSEGSITQVNRSNTITELDTHVICGMFKPDVSGTWQFRLRCDDAGYLWIGSNAESLEWDLNKSNALCDGGGGHPASNADGSISLTAGVYYAIKAMVGDRGGGDAFIIDFSGP
;
A
#
# COMPACT_ATOMS: atom_id res chain seq x y z
N MET A 1 13.90 -14.30 -2.78
CA MET A 1 12.58 -14.59 -3.37
C MET A 1 11.59 -14.85 -2.25
N ILE A 2 10.83 -13.83 -1.85
CA ILE A 2 9.80 -13.98 -0.81
C ILE A 2 8.57 -14.59 -1.47
N VAL A 3 8.33 -15.84 -1.16
CA VAL A 3 7.08 -16.49 -1.51
C VAL A 3 6.12 -16.24 -0.34
N PHE A 4 5.16 -15.32 -0.50
CA PHE A 4 4.04 -15.20 0.42
C PHE A 4 3.15 -16.45 0.31
N ARG A 5 3.62 -17.56 0.92
CA ARG A 5 2.83 -18.76 1.06
C ARG A 5 2.09 -18.73 2.40
N LYS A 6 1.05 -17.91 2.51
CA LYS A 6 0.06 -18.16 3.54
C LYS A 6 -1.27 -18.46 2.86
N LYS A 7 -1.92 -19.52 3.35
CA LYS A 7 -3.24 -19.99 2.97
C LYS A 7 -4.15 -18.81 2.65
N LEU A 8 -4.67 -18.76 1.43
CA LEU A 8 -5.67 -17.78 1.00
C LEU A 8 -6.90 -17.91 1.90
N GLY A 9 -6.86 -17.19 3.01
CA GLY A 9 -8.04 -16.88 3.80
C GLY A 9 -8.75 -15.70 3.15
N SER A 10 -10.02 -15.51 3.45
CA SER A 10 -10.72 -14.29 3.12
C SER A 10 -10.05 -13.11 3.82
N GLY A 11 -9.46 -12.17 3.08
CA GLY A 11 -8.83 -10.99 3.63
C GLY A 11 -7.55 -10.58 2.91
N LEU A 12 -7.04 -9.43 3.32
CA LEU A 12 -5.76 -8.89 2.90
C LEU A 12 -4.69 -9.27 3.92
N TYR A 13 -3.48 -9.46 3.45
CA TYR A 13 -2.32 -9.68 4.30
C TYR A 13 -1.64 -8.35 4.57
N ILE A 14 -1.27 -8.09 5.82
CA ILE A 14 -0.61 -6.85 6.24
C ILE A 14 0.72 -7.15 6.93
N ARG A 15 1.72 -6.34 6.65
CA ARG A 15 3.00 -6.26 7.38
C ARG A 15 3.25 -4.85 7.87
N LYS A 16 3.80 -4.76 9.06
CA LYS A 16 4.29 -3.53 9.65
C LYS A 16 5.82 -3.54 9.65
N PHE A 17 6.42 -2.44 9.31
CA PHE A 17 7.86 -2.18 9.38
C PHE A 17 8.09 -0.99 10.31
N ASP A 18 8.96 -1.14 11.31
CA ASP A 18 9.37 -0.04 12.21
C ASP A 18 10.36 0.87 11.48
N ARG A 19 9.90 1.42 10.37
CA ARG A 19 10.68 2.28 9.47
C ARG A 19 9.75 3.03 8.53
N TYR A 20 9.99 4.32 8.37
CA TYR A 20 9.31 5.12 7.35
C TYR A 20 9.75 4.74 5.92
N ILE A 21 8.84 4.84 4.96
CA ILE A 21 9.05 4.46 3.53
C ILE A 21 10.37 4.98 2.96
N ASN A 22 10.73 6.21 3.32
CA ASN A 22 11.88 6.92 2.77
C ASN A 22 13.10 6.93 3.71
N ALA A 23 13.06 6.21 4.82
CA ALA A 23 14.18 6.18 5.75
C ALA A 23 15.38 5.52 5.06
N ASP A 24 16.35 6.32 4.69
CA ASP A 24 17.68 5.81 4.39
C ASP A 24 18.36 5.29 5.69
N THR A 25 19.54 4.72 5.56
CA THR A 25 20.31 4.21 6.70
C THR A 25 20.75 5.32 7.67
N SER A 26 20.60 6.60 7.32
CA SER A 26 20.97 7.76 8.13
C SER A 26 19.80 8.29 9.00
N GLY A 27 18.57 7.82 8.74
CA GLY A 27 17.39 8.31 9.43
C GLY A 27 16.97 9.73 9.00
N ASP A 28 17.51 10.22 7.89
CA ASP A 28 17.11 11.51 7.33
C ASP A 28 15.76 11.38 6.61
N HIS A 29 14.73 11.99 7.19
CA HIS A 29 13.36 12.04 6.68
C HIS A 29 13.06 13.34 5.93
N SER A 30 14.09 14.11 5.59
CA SER A 30 13.95 15.50 5.10
C SER A 30 13.61 15.62 3.62
N SER A 31 13.61 14.53 2.85
CA SER A 31 13.32 14.63 1.43
C SER A 31 11.83 14.48 1.14
N ASP A 32 11.24 15.47 0.48
CA ASP A 32 9.87 15.43 -0.05
C ASP A 32 9.68 14.39 -1.18
N ASN A 33 10.69 13.58 -1.43
CA ASN A 33 10.72 12.61 -2.50
C ASN A 33 10.56 11.20 -1.95
N ASP A 34 9.39 10.94 -1.37
CA ASP A 34 9.03 9.63 -0.85
C ASP A 34 8.99 8.61 -1.99
N ASP A 35 10.00 7.76 -2.02
CA ASP A 35 10.17 6.72 -3.04
C ASP A 35 9.95 5.35 -2.40
N PRO A 36 8.82 4.70 -2.69
CA PRO A 36 8.50 3.41 -2.09
C PRO A 36 9.50 2.32 -2.47
N SER A 37 10.25 2.46 -3.57
CA SER A 37 11.26 1.48 -3.97
C SER A 37 12.40 1.35 -2.95
N ARG A 38 12.64 2.37 -2.15
CA ARG A 38 13.66 2.31 -1.08
C ARG A 38 13.34 1.30 0.02
N LEU A 39 12.06 0.95 0.18
CA LEU A 39 11.66 -0.07 1.13
C LEU A 39 11.98 -1.49 0.63
N GLU A 40 12.20 -1.70 -0.67
CA GLU A 40 12.40 -3.03 -1.27
C GLU A 40 13.51 -3.82 -0.61
N GLY A 41 14.64 -3.18 -0.32
CA GLY A 41 15.78 -3.83 0.36
C GLY A 41 15.49 -4.30 1.79
N TYR A 42 14.38 -3.88 2.39
CA TYR A 42 14.00 -4.20 3.76
C TYR A 42 12.79 -5.13 3.86
N LEU A 43 12.06 -5.33 2.77
CA LEU A 43 10.83 -6.13 2.76
C LEU A 43 11.07 -7.61 3.06
N ASP A 44 12.30 -8.07 2.89
CA ASP A 44 12.65 -9.47 2.98
C ASP A 44 12.77 -10.00 4.40
N ASN A 45 13.21 -9.17 5.37
CA ASN A 45 13.62 -9.69 6.68
C ASN A 45 13.35 -8.76 7.88
N SER A 46 12.65 -7.64 7.71
CA SER A 46 12.65 -6.58 8.73
C SER A 46 11.28 -6.17 9.24
N TRP A 47 10.21 -6.94 8.99
CA TRP A 47 8.91 -6.60 9.54
C TRP A 47 8.84 -6.88 11.04
N SER A 48 8.20 -5.96 11.78
CA SER A 48 7.99 -6.09 13.24
C SER A 48 6.74 -6.87 13.58
N SER A 49 5.73 -6.86 12.71
CA SER A 49 4.52 -7.66 12.86
C SER A 49 3.87 -7.97 11.52
N GLU A 50 3.05 -9.03 11.51
CA GLU A 50 2.26 -9.44 10.35
C GLU A 50 0.89 -9.98 10.76
N GLY A 51 -0.07 -9.94 9.86
CA GLY A 51 -1.42 -10.43 10.12
C GLY A 51 -2.32 -10.43 8.90
N SER A 52 -3.62 -10.63 9.15
CA SER A 52 -4.67 -10.55 8.14
C SER A 52 -5.70 -9.51 8.55
N ILE A 53 -6.19 -8.75 7.58
CA ILE A 53 -7.24 -7.75 7.76
C ILE A 53 -8.32 -7.96 6.70
N THR A 54 -9.54 -7.59 7.00
CA THR A 54 -10.68 -7.73 6.08
C THR A 54 -11.01 -6.44 5.34
N GLN A 55 -10.44 -5.32 5.78
CA GLN A 55 -10.63 -3.99 5.19
C GLN A 55 -9.41 -3.12 5.48
N VAL A 56 -9.18 -2.14 4.65
CA VAL A 56 -8.17 -1.10 4.87
C VAL A 56 -8.89 0.16 5.32
N ASN A 57 -9.05 0.28 6.61
CA ASN A 57 -9.65 1.45 7.26
C ASN A 57 -8.94 1.64 8.61
N ARG A 58 -7.79 2.30 8.57
CA ARG A 58 -6.91 2.51 9.71
C ARG A 58 -6.64 4.00 9.86
N SER A 59 -6.97 4.54 11.00
CA SER A 59 -6.64 5.92 11.39
C SER A 59 -6.24 5.91 12.85
N ASN A 60 -5.23 6.67 13.20
CA ASN A 60 -4.64 6.72 14.53
C ASN A 60 -4.20 5.34 15.05
N THR A 61 -3.67 4.49 14.16
CA THR A 61 -3.22 3.12 14.47
C THR A 61 -1.82 2.81 13.92
N ILE A 62 -1.25 3.72 13.14
CA ILE A 62 0.12 3.67 12.65
C ILE A 62 0.97 4.44 13.65
N THR A 63 2.09 3.89 14.03
CA THR A 63 3.02 4.56 14.94
C THR A 63 3.96 5.43 14.13
N GLU A 64 4.38 6.56 14.68
CA GLU A 64 5.37 7.42 14.04
C GLU A 64 6.60 6.63 13.55
N LEU A 65 7.03 6.94 12.34
CA LEU A 65 8.14 6.29 11.62
C LEU A 65 7.88 4.84 11.22
N ASP A 66 6.63 4.41 11.17
CA ASP A 66 6.25 3.08 10.70
C ASP A 66 5.81 3.10 9.24
N THR A 67 5.92 1.93 8.60
CA THR A 67 5.31 1.66 7.30
C THR A 67 4.44 0.42 7.37
N HIS A 68 3.23 0.52 6.87
CA HIS A 68 2.32 -0.60 6.70
C HIS A 68 2.20 -0.97 5.22
N VAL A 69 2.39 -2.24 4.92
CA VAL A 69 2.26 -2.80 3.56
C VAL A 69 1.17 -3.85 3.56
N ILE A 70 0.23 -3.74 2.64
CA ILE A 70 -0.80 -4.75 2.42
C ILE A 70 -0.63 -5.41 1.07
N CYS A 71 -1.06 -6.67 0.97
CA CYS A 71 -1.23 -7.36 -0.31
C CYS A 71 -2.40 -8.32 -0.26
N GLY A 72 -2.96 -8.61 -1.42
CA GLY A 72 -4.08 -9.52 -1.56
C GLY A 72 -4.60 -9.59 -2.97
N MET A 73 -5.87 -10.00 -3.09
CA MET A 73 -6.55 -10.12 -4.38
C MET A 73 -7.87 -9.34 -4.32
N PHE A 74 -8.11 -8.56 -5.36
CA PHE A 74 -9.38 -7.90 -5.62
C PHE A 74 -10.14 -8.64 -6.71
N LYS A 75 -11.44 -8.88 -6.50
CA LYS A 75 -12.30 -9.55 -7.49
C LYS A 75 -13.53 -8.69 -7.74
N PRO A 76 -13.61 -8.00 -8.89
CA PRO A 76 -14.78 -7.22 -9.25
C PRO A 76 -15.98 -8.14 -9.52
N ASP A 77 -17.16 -7.71 -9.15
CA ASP A 77 -18.42 -8.39 -9.44
C ASP A 77 -19.07 -7.91 -10.76
N VAL A 78 -18.67 -6.75 -11.26
CA VAL A 78 -19.12 -6.15 -12.51
C VAL A 78 -17.92 -5.72 -13.35
N SER A 79 -17.98 -5.95 -14.68
CA SER A 79 -16.97 -5.46 -15.61
C SER A 79 -17.17 -3.97 -15.89
N GLY A 80 -16.09 -3.20 -15.94
CA GLY A 80 -16.10 -1.79 -16.26
C GLY A 80 -14.99 -1.03 -15.58
N THR A 81 -15.11 0.30 -15.54
CA THR A 81 -14.13 1.19 -14.93
C THR A 81 -14.40 1.32 -13.44
N TRP A 82 -13.51 0.81 -12.64
CA TRP A 82 -13.53 0.92 -11.19
C TRP A 82 -12.74 2.14 -10.73
N GLN A 83 -13.27 2.84 -9.76
CA GLN A 83 -12.59 3.95 -9.09
C GLN A 83 -12.00 3.48 -7.77
N PHE A 84 -10.77 3.88 -7.49
CA PHE A 84 -10.12 3.63 -6.21
C PHE A 84 -9.69 4.94 -5.60
N ARG A 85 -9.79 5.03 -4.29
CA ARG A 85 -9.31 6.15 -3.48
C ARG A 85 -8.44 5.62 -2.37
N LEU A 86 -7.22 6.10 -2.31
CA LEU A 86 -6.33 5.94 -1.17
C LEU A 86 -6.34 7.24 -0.37
N ARG A 87 -6.74 7.17 0.88
CA ARG A 87 -6.50 8.25 1.84
C ARG A 87 -5.30 7.87 2.69
N CYS A 88 -4.27 8.67 2.66
CA CYS A 88 -3.03 8.47 3.40
C CYS A 88 -2.59 9.72 4.14
N ASP A 89 -1.85 9.51 5.20
CA ASP A 89 -1.11 10.46 6.00
C ASP A 89 0.08 9.68 6.58
N ASP A 90 1.31 9.96 6.29
CA ASP A 90 1.82 10.93 5.31
C ASP A 90 1.72 10.39 3.87
N ALA A 91 2.75 9.64 3.42
CA ALA A 91 2.85 9.10 2.07
C ALA A 91 2.15 7.76 1.91
N GLY A 92 1.49 7.54 0.77
CA GLY A 92 0.87 6.25 0.48
C GLY A 92 0.74 5.95 -1.00
N TYR A 93 0.72 4.66 -1.33
CA TYR A 93 0.64 4.17 -2.71
C TYR A 93 -0.27 2.97 -2.81
N LEU A 94 -0.98 2.86 -3.94
CA LEU A 94 -1.83 1.71 -4.27
C LEU A 94 -1.51 1.22 -5.68
N TRP A 95 -1.28 -0.07 -5.82
CA TRP A 95 -1.11 -0.78 -7.11
C TRP A 95 -2.17 -1.86 -7.24
N ILE A 96 -2.67 -2.06 -8.46
CA ILE A 96 -3.65 -3.11 -8.77
C ILE A 96 -3.42 -3.66 -10.19
N GLY A 97 -3.74 -4.91 -10.41
CA GLY A 97 -3.58 -5.59 -11.69
C GLY A 97 -2.12 -5.97 -11.95
N SER A 98 -1.65 -5.79 -13.21
CA SER A 98 -0.30 -6.18 -13.62
C SER A 98 0.80 -5.44 -12.83
N ASN A 99 0.54 -4.19 -12.43
CA ASN A 99 1.50 -3.41 -11.63
C ASN A 99 1.63 -3.91 -10.18
N ALA A 100 0.72 -4.78 -9.73
CA ALA A 100 0.77 -5.42 -8.42
C ALA A 100 1.17 -6.90 -8.47
N GLU A 101 1.22 -7.50 -9.65
CA GLU A 101 1.47 -8.94 -9.84
C GLU A 101 2.94 -9.33 -9.71
N SER A 102 3.86 -8.37 -9.83
CA SER A 102 5.27 -8.64 -9.58
C SER A 102 5.42 -9.20 -8.18
N LEU A 103 5.90 -10.44 -8.07
CA LEU A 103 6.25 -11.09 -6.80
C LEU A 103 7.51 -10.46 -6.21
N GLU A 104 8.31 -9.85 -7.05
CA GLU A 104 9.32 -8.91 -6.65
C GLU A 104 8.60 -7.60 -6.36
N TRP A 105 8.94 -7.02 -5.24
CA TRP A 105 8.36 -5.75 -4.80
C TRP A 105 8.90 -4.61 -5.68
N ASP A 106 8.50 -4.60 -6.95
CA ASP A 106 8.70 -3.41 -7.78
C ASP A 106 7.68 -2.35 -7.33
N LEU A 107 8.06 -1.63 -6.29
CA LEU A 107 7.26 -0.58 -5.68
C LEU A 107 7.50 0.75 -6.38
N ASN A 108 7.52 0.74 -7.69
CA ASN A 108 7.73 1.95 -8.48
C ASN A 108 6.50 2.87 -8.40
N LYS A 109 6.67 4.07 -7.84
CA LYS A 109 5.58 5.04 -7.71
C LYS A 109 4.99 5.46 -9.05
N SER A 110 5.77 5.46 -10.14
CA SER A 110 5.27 5.81 -11.47
C SER A 110 4.22 4.84 -12.01
N ASN A 111 4.14 3.64 -11.44
CA ASN A 111 3.18 2.60 -11.78
C ASN A 111 2.04 2.51 -10.76
N ALA A 112 2.02 3.35 -9.74
CA ALA A 112 0.94 3.38 -8.77
C ALA A 112 -0.37 3.82 -9.42
N LEU A 113 -1.45 3.15 -9.08
CA LEU A 113 -2.79 3.58 -9.47
C LEU A 113 -3.22 4.82 -8.67
N CYS A 114 -2.90 4.82 -7.37
CA CYS A 114 -3.06 5.99 -6.52
C CYS A 114 -1.68 6.35 -5.97
N ASP A 115 -1.24 7.57 -6.20
CA ASP A 115 0.02 8.14 -5.72
C ASP A 115 -0.30 9.29 -4.76
N GLY A 116 -0.18 9.04 -3.48
CA GLY A 116 -0.31 10.00 -2.38
C GLY A 116 1.05 10.21 -1.72
N GLY A 117 2.12 10.32 -2.51
CA GLY A 117 3.47 10.55 -2.02
C GLY A 117 3.69 11.95 -1.46
N GLY A 118 4.70 12.06 -0.60
CA GLY A 118 5.07 13.29 0.09
C GLY A 118 4.57 13.35 1.54
N GLY A 119 5.32 14.06 2.39
CA GLY A 119 4.89 14.33 3.76
C GLY A 119 3.77 15.37 3.78
N HIS A 120 2.56 14.99 4.12
CA HIS A 120 1.38 15.88 4.11
C HIS A 120 0.33 15.40 5.11
N PRO A 121 -0.54 16.31 5.60
CA PRO A 121 -1.73 15.91 6.35
C PRO A 121 -2.63 14.99 5.51
N ALA A 122 -3.50 14.22 6.16
CA ALA A 122 -4.38 13.27 5.50
C ALA A 122 -5.03 13.82 4.23
N SER A 123 -4.70 13.22 3.09
CA SER A 123 -5.19 13.60 1.76
C SER A 123 -5.65 12.38 0.96
N ASN A 124 -6.32 12.63 -0.15
CA ASN A 124 -6.80 11.57 -1.04
C ASN A 124 -6.01 11.54 -2.33
N ALA A 125 -5.62 10.34 -2.75
CA ALA A 125 -5.12 10.04 -4.08
C ALA A 125 -6.13 9.13 -4.79
N ASP A 126 -6.58 9.54 -5.96
CA ASP A 126 -7.61 8.82 -6.73
C ASP A 126 -7.01 8.18 -7.98
N GLY A 127 -7.52 7.02 -8.35
CA GLY A 127 -7.14 6.33 -9.57
C GLY A 127 -8.29 5.50 -10.14
N SER A 128 -8.21 5.16 -11.42
CA SER A 128 -9.21 4.34 -12.09
C SER A 128 -8.60 3.29 -13.00
N ILE A 129 -9.23 2.13 -13.08
CA ILE A 129 -8.78 1.00 -13.89
C ILE A 129 -9.97 0.20 -14.42
N SER A 130 -9.87 -0.28 -15.66
CA SER A 130 -10.87 -1.18 -16.24
C SER A 130 -10.61 -2.60 -15.79
N LEU A 131 -11.60 -3.23 -15.15
CA LEU A 131 -11.53 -4.59 -14.63
C LEU A 131 -12.65 -5.46 -15.20
N THR A 132 -12.41 -6.76 -15.25
CA THR A 132 -13.36 -7.77 -15.74
C THR A 132 -13.98 -8.53 -14.58
N ALA A 133 -15.30 -8.63 -14.57
CA ALA A 133 -16.04 -9.36 -13.53
C ALA A 133 -15.54 -10.79 -13.34
N GLY A 134 -15.39 -11.21 -12.11
CA GLY A 134 -14.97 -12.56 -11.73
C GLY A 134 -13.48 -12.85 -11.85
N VAL A 135 -12.69 -11.97 -12.47
CA VAL A 135 -11.22 -12.10 -12.55
C VAL A 135 -10.59 -11.62 -11.23
N TYR A 136 -9.58 -12.34 -10.76
CA TYR A 136 -8.79 -11.91 -9.60
C TYR A 136 -7.63 -11.04 -10.05
N TYR A 137 -7.49 -9.88 -9.44
CA TYR A 137 -6.40 -8.94 -9.67
C TYR A 137 -5.58 -8.81 -8.39
N ALA A 138 -4.26 -8.89 -8.50
CA ALA A 138 -3.39 -8.60 -7.37
C ALA A 138 -3.56 -7.14 -6.95
N ILE A 139 -3.57 -6.90 -5.65
CA ILE A 139 -3.62 -5.56 -5.05
C ILE A 139 -2.51 -5.45 -4.02
N LYS A 140 -1.78 -4.34 -4.06
CA LYS A 140 -0.78 -3.95 -3.06
C LYS A 140 -1.01 -2.52 -2.68
N ALA A 141 -0.82 -2.19 -1.41
CA ALA A 141 -0.76 -0.80 -0.98
C ALA A 141 0.24 -0.65 0.15
N MET A 142 0.78 0.54 0.28
CA MET A 142 1.58 0.91 1.43
C MET A 142 1.24 2.30 1.90
N VAL A 143 1.47 2.54 3.19
CA VAL A 143 1.46 3.86 3.79
C VAL A 143 2.60 3.94 4.79
N GLY A 144 3.27 5.07 4.84
CA GLY A 144 4.22 5.42 5.89
C GLY A 144 3.74 6.65 6.62
N ASP A 145 3.86 6.61 7.94
CA ASP A 145 3.62 7.74 8.83
C ASP A 145 4.97 8.27 9.34
N ARG A 146 5.23 9.56 9.12
CA ARG A 146 6.43 10.25 9.58
C ARG A 146 6.22 10.90 10.96
N GLY A 147 4.99 11.15 11.31
CA GLY A 147 4.58 11.68 12.59
C GLY A 147 3.35 12.57 12.54
N GLY A 148 2.66 12.67 13.66
CA GLY A 148 1.43 13.44 13.78
C GLY A 148 0.18 12.59 13.73
N GLY A 149 -0.76 12.93 12.84
CA GLY A 149 -1.92 12.09 12.56
C GLY A 149 -1.61 11.02 11.53
N ASP A 150 -2.34 9.93 11.52
CA ASP A 150 -2.20 8.89 10.53
C ASP A 150 -3.53 8.56 9.82
N ALA A 151 -3.43 8.12 8.57
CA ALA A 151 -4.55 7.55 7.82
C ALA A 151 -4.07 6.52 6.80
N PHE A 152 -4.71 5.36 6.79
CA PHE A 152 -4.57 4.35 5.76
C PHE A 152 -5.94 3.76 5.44
N ILE A 153 -6.61 4.35 4.48
CA ILE A 153 -7.97 3.98 4.09
C ILE A 153 -8.01 3.75 2.58
N ILE A 154 -8.58 2.63 2.16
CA ILE A 154 -8.82 2.35 0.74
C ILE A 154 -10.32 2.17 0.55
N ASP A 155 -10.88 3.05 -0.27
CA ASP A 155 -12.25 2.98 -0.76
C ASP A 155 -12.27 2.67 -2.26
N PHE A 156 -13.34 2.05 -2.72
CA PHE A 156 -13.55 1.77 -4.14
C PHE A 156 -15.03 1.80 -4.50
N SER A 157 -15.30 2.09 -5.77
CA SER A 157 -16.64 1.99 -6.35
C SER A 157 -16.58 1.37 -7.74
N GLY A 158 -17.56 0.54 -8.05
CA GLY A 158 -17.74 -0.06 -9.37
C GLY A 158 -18.47 0.88 -10.36
N PRO A 159 -18.57 0.46 -11.60
CA PRO A 159 -19.31 1.14 -12.67
C PRO A 159 -20.82 1.13 -12.41
#